data_8107b3cb28b3323be4e316325533784a
#
_entry.id   8107b3cb28b3323be4e316325533784a
#
_cell.length_a   1.000
_cell.length_b   1.000
_cell.length_c   1.000
_cell.angle_alpha   90.00
_cell.angle_beta   90.00
_cell.angle_gamma   90.00
#
_symmetry.space_group_name_H-M   'P 1'
#
loop_
_entity.id
_entity.type
_entity.pdbx_description
1 polymer ?
#
loop_
_entity_poly.entity_id
_entity_poly.type
_entity_poly.pdbx_seq_one_letter_code
_entity_poly.pdbx_strand_id
1 'polypeptide(L)'
;MESISALLRRVGPTLSTELIAEMAKDGVSLASARQRIARGGPDVVRLAGLRFPHNARFIYLPEQFGDQAYWRAVERVFQNHGKAYWSAMAGLRARGGCFPRKYFAGVCGSPAARVRQLSPDRILERLSSIHMLEEISDPETGQPFVQFKPYVYRRDEIATIRARLVAENVVLHGMKEWCRRTGFGSFDRVRIRDDETLPVVSSITWDMSAPCYARPLVKASASGLKPGFVVCDVNLRGVLDEDAVATFVRKHDLASAPANVAPIMPFLIADGFTTAGFSMAKSKGVLATTTAHLFGGDVAKALRDLISLLSDTGKTASVNPEHVERVLSNLTRIEGAANNLRGALFEIVVGSLVKDVEGGYLRAGEKWTDFSSGRSAEIDVLLDRPDDKGVLIIECKSKIPGSRVNLEEVQKWHGDRVPLLHSIIRMDSRFYNKPLSFELWTNGPIADDALAWLREQPVRSDLSIAWKDGAEMKTYTDSAANAAIRKALNEHYFRHPLAKIEGAARRAAQQPTSAINV
;
A
#
# COMPACT_ATOMS: atom_id res chain seq x y z
N MET A 1 37.06 32.97 26.36
CA MET A 1 36.28 32.78 25.12
C MET A 1 35.84 31.32 25.10
N GLU A 2 34.54 31.07 25.00
CA GLU A 2 33.94 29.71 25.09
C GLU A 2 34.44 28.82 23.92
N SER A 3 34.78 27.55 24.17
CA SER A 3 35.17 26.60 23.12
C SER A 3 33.96 26.18 22.29
N ILE A 4 34.17 25.68 21.05
CA ILE A 4 33.07 25.18 20.21
C ILE A 4 32.37 24.00 20.88
N SER A 5 33.13 23.12 21.55
CA SER A 5 32.56 21.98 22.28
C SER A 5 31.69 22.44 23.46
N ALA A 6 32.11 23.45 24.21
CA ALA A 6 31.31 24.02 25.30
C ALA A 6 30.02 24.68 24.76
N LEU A 7 30.13 25.40 23.64
CA LEU A 7 28.99 26.02 22.98
C LEU A 7 27.99 24.98 22.48
N LEU A 8 28.47 23.86 21.87
CA LEU A 8 27.62 22.75 21.42
C LEU A 8 26.97 22.00 22.60
N ARG A 9 27.61 21.91 23.75
CA ARG A 9 26.97 21.36 24.97
C ARG A 9 25.82 22.25 25.45
N ARG A 10 25.96 23.57 25.30
CA ARG A 10 24.95 24.56 25.72
C ARG A 10 23.77 24.64 24.71
N VAL A 11 24.08 24.70 23.41
CA VAL A 11 23.05 24.94 22.35
C VAL A 11 22.47 23.63 21.80
N GLY A 12 23.21 22.52 21.93
CA GLY A 12 22.93 21.25 21.30
C GLY A 12 23.41 21.14 19.85
N PRO A 13 23.17 20.01 19.20
CA PRO A 13 23.44 19.80 17.78
C PRO A 13 22.76 20.84 16.90
N THR A 14 23.47 21.43 15.92
CA THR A 14 22.92 22.53 15.11
C THR A 14 23.65 22.70 13.79
N LEU A 15 23.17 23.61 12.91
CA LEU A 15 23.91 24.00 11.72
C LEU A 15 25.10 24.92 12.03
N SER A 16 26.16 24.77 11.27
CA SER A 16 27.33 25.66 11.37
C SER A 16 26.98 27.15 11.20
N THR A 17 25.98 27.46 10.39
CA THR A 17 25.46 28.82 10.23
C THR A 17 24.72 29.36 11.44
N GLU A 18 23.96 28.51 12.12
CA GLU A 18 23.26 28.85 13.36
C GLU A 18 24.25 29.05 14.50
N LEU A 19 25.30 28.20 14.58
CA LEU A 19 26.34 28.35 15.58
C LEU A 19 27.17 29.64 15.36
N ILE A 20 27.43 30.03 14.09
CA ILE A 20 28.05 31.33 13.76
C ILE A 20 27.17 32.47 14.29
N ALA A 21 25.86 32.40 14.07
CA ALA A 21 24.95 33.45 14.54
C ALA A 21 24.93 33.54 16.07
N GLU A 22 25.00 32.40 16.78
CA GLU A 22 25.08 32.38 18.23
C GLU A 22 26.37 32.99 18.76
N MET A 23 27.53 32.64 18.15
CA MET A 23 28.83 33.26 18.49
C MET A 23 28.83 34.76 18.22
N ALA A 24 28.11 35.24 17.20
CA ALA A 24 28.00 36.65 16.92
C ALA A 24 27.20 37.41 18.00
N LYS A 25 26.19 36.81 18.62
CA LYS A 25 25.50 37.39 19.78
C LYS A 25 26.44 37.56 20.97
N ASP A 26 27.40 36.65 21.13
CA ASP A 26 28.43 36.71 22.18
C ASP A 26 29.61 37.67 21.79
N GLY A 27 29.43 38.51 20.77
CA GLY A 27 30.40 39.53 20.37
C GLY A 27 31.54 39.05 19.48
N VAL A 28 31.49 37.82 18.96
CA VAL A 28 32.52 37.30 18.05
C VAL A 28 32.22 37.75 16.62
N SER A 29 33.23 38.32 15.93
CA SER A 29 33.05 38.73 14.52
C SER A 29 32.71 37.52 13.62
N LEU A 30 31.86 37.73 12.62
CA LEU A 30 31.43 36.66 11.69
C LEU A 30 32.62 35.95 11.01
N ALA A 31 33.68 36.70 10.69
CA ALA A 31 34.89 36.14 10.10
C ALA A 31 35.60 35.18 11.06
N SER A 32 35.78 35.63 12.31
CA SER A 32 36.39 34.83 13.37
C SER A 32 35.56 33.58 13.69
N ALA A 33 34.24 33.74 13.80
CA ALA A 33 33.33 32.62 14.03
C ALA A 33 33.43 31.56 12.92
N ARG A 34 33.39 31.98 11.64
CA ARG A 34 33.57 31.07 10.49
C ARG A 34 34.90 30.32 10.54
N GLN A 35 35.99 31.04 10.81
CA GLN A 35 37.31 30.44 10.90
C GLN A 35 37.42 29.43 12.05
N ARG A 36 36.86 29.74 13.22
CA ARG A 36 36.83 28.84 14.36
C ARG A 36 36.04 27.56 14.06
N ILE A 37 34.84 27.69 13.49
CA ILE A 37 34.02 26.52 13.11
C ILE A 37 34.71 25.72 11.99
N ALA A 38 35.38 26.37 11.03
CA ALA A 38 36.15 25.68 9.98
C ALA A 38 37.31 24.85 10.56
N ARG A 39 38.04 25.39 11.56
CA ARG A 39 39.07 24.64 12.28
C ARG A 39 38.50 23.51 13.10
N GLY A 40 37.30 23.70 13.70
CA GLY A 40 36.67 22.74 14.58
C GLY A 40 37.45 22.56 15.88
N GLY A 41 37.08 21.56 16.63
CA GLY A 41 37.80 20.98 17.76
C GLY A 41 37.95 19.47 17.53
N PRO A 42 38.81 18.77 18.29
CA PRO A 42 39.00 17.33 18.13
C PRO A 42 37.69 16.54 18.33
N ASP A 43 36.77 17.09 19.09
CA ASP A 43 35.50 16.44 19.44
C ASP A 43 34.32 16.91 18.58
N VAL A 44 34.55 17.81 17.60
CA VAL A 44 33.46 18.35 16.79
C VAL A 44 33.25 17.51 15.53
N VAL A 45 32.11 16.81 15.48
CA VAL A 45 31.73 15.97 14.34
C VAL A 45 30.85 16.76 13.37
N ARG A 46 31.07 16.56 12.09
CA ARG A 46 30.25 17.09 11.00
C ARG A 46 29.50 15.94 10.37
N LEU A 47 28.16 16.04 10.33
CA LEU A 47 27.34 15.01 9.71
C LEU A 47 27.66 14.94 8.21
N ALA A 48 28.17 13.80 7.78
CA ALA A 48 28.48 13.52 6.38
C ALA A 48 27.18 13.22 5.59
N GLY A 49 27.25 13.29 4.27
CA GLY A 49 26.15 12.87 3.38
C GLY A 49 25.07 13.93 3.12
N LEU A 50 24.86 14.87 4.03
CA LEU A 50 23.86 15.93 3.87
C LEU A 50 24.51 17.24 3.39
N ARG A 51 23.79 17.95 2.52
CA ARG A 51 24.16 19.29 2.07
C ARG A 51 23.01 20.26 2.34
N PHE A 52 23.33 21.36 2.98
CA PHE A 52 22.40 22.46 3.25
C PHE A 52 22.78 23.72 2.46
N PRO A 53 21.89 24.70 2.29
CA PRO A 53 22.20 25.97 1.65
C PRO A 53 23.44 26.63 2.27
N HIS A 54 24.15 27.43 1.47
CA HIS A 54 25.36 28.16 1.89
C HIS A 54 26.50 27.26 2.41
N ASN A 55 26.58 26.00 1.94
CA ASN A 55 27.54 24.99 2.42
C ASN A 55 27.51 24.75 3.92
N ALA A 56 26.38 25.03 4.58
CA ALA A 56 26.21 24.76 5.99
C ALA A 56 26.35 23.25 6.27
N ARG A 57 26.93 22.92 7.43
CA ARG A 57 27.10 21.55 7.91
C ARG A 57 26.35 21.39 9.21
N PHE A 58 25.71 20.27 9.42
CA PHE A 58 25.18 19.90 10.72
C PHE A 58 26.35 19.42 11.58
N ILE A 59 26.51 20.01 12.76
CA ILE A 59 27.63 19.78 13.67
C ILE A 59 27.12 19.39 15.05
N TYR A 60 27.83 18.47 15.68
CA TYR A 60 27.48 17.90 16.97
C TYR A 60 28.71 17.32 17.67
N LEU A 61 28.56 16.94 18.95
CA LEU A 61 29.58 16.21 19.70
C LEU A 61 29.29 14.70 19.68
N PRO A 62 30.29 13.81 19.72
CA PRO A 62 30.09 12.37 19.70
C PRO A 62 29.06 11.88 20.73
N GLU A 63 29.09 12.43 21.95
CA GLU A 63 28.16 12.09 23.02
C GLU A 63 26.71 12.53 22.77
N GLN A 64 26.46 13.41 21.82
CA GLN A 64 25.12 13.87 21.42
C GLN A 64 24.49 12.98 20.35
N PHE A 65 25.29 12.12 19.69
CA PHE A 65 24.80 11.33 18.57
C PHE A 65 23.76 10.30 18.98
N GLY A 66 22.61 10.32 18.31
CA GLY A 66 21.58 9.29 18.44
C GLY A 66 20.60 9.48 19.58
N ASP A 67 20.80 10.45 20.46
CA ASP A 67 19.83 10.80 21.48
C ASP A 67 18.58 11.54 20.91
N GLN A 68 17.57 11.72 21.73
CA GLN A 68 16.34 12.38 21.31
C GLN A 68 16.56 13.87 20.92
N ALA A 69 17.51 14.55 21.60
CA ALA A 69 17.83 15.94 21.30
C ALA A 69 18.52 16.08 19.95
N TYR A 70 19.41 15.15 19.61
CA TYR A 70 20.05 15.06 18.31
C TYR A 70 19.03 14.93 17.17
N TRP A 71 18.10 13.96 17.27
CA TRP A 71 17.11 13.75 16.23
C TRP A 71 16.14 14.92 16.09
N ARG A 72 15.72 15.53 17.20
CA ARG A 72 14.92 16.77 17.16
C ARG A 72 15.65 17.94 16.51
N ALA A 73 16.96 18.07 16.73
CA ALA A 73 17.77 19.09 16.10
C ALA A 73 17.90 18.85 14.58
N VAL A 74 18.12 17.61 14.15
CA VAL A 74 18.14 17.26 12.72
C VAL A 74 16.79 17.59 12.05
N GLU A 75 15.68 17.26 12.70
CA GLU A 75 14.33 17.56 12.19
C GLU A 75 14.10 19.07 12.05
N ARG A 76 14.42 19.84 13.08
CA ARG A 76 14.32 21.31 13.03
C ARG A 76 15.14 21.91 11.88
N VAL A 77 16.34 21.39 11.66
CA VAL A 77 17.19 21.81 10.53
C VAL A 77 16.56 21.43 9.19
N PHE A 78 15.92 20.27 9.08
CA PHE A 78 15.20 19.89 7.85
C PHE A 78 13.99 20.78 7.60
N GLN A 79 13.20 21.10 8.63
CA GLN A 79 12.07 22.03 8.50
C GLN A 79 12.48 23.39 7.96
N ASN A 80 13.57 23.94 8.49
CA ASN A 80 14.01 25.29 8.16
C ASN A 80 14.86 25.36 6.88
N HIS A 81 15.76 24.40 6.67
CA HIS A 81 16.82 24.46 5.66
C HIS A 81 16.87 23.27 4.71
N GLY A 82 16.15 22.19 5.00
CA GLY A 82 16.19 20.93 4.24
C GLY A 82 14.83 20.49 3.70
N LYS A 83 14.06 21.39 3.09
CA LYS A 83 12.66 21.16 2.67
C LYS A 83 12.39 19.85 1.93
N ALA A 84 13.35 19.34 1.12
CA ALA A 84 13.19 18.07 0.43
C ALA A 84 13.28 16.87 1.38
N TYR A 85 14.19 16.92 2.35
CA TYR A 85 14.31 15.89 3.40
C TYR A 85 13.11 15.93 4.34
N TRP A 86 12.69 17.14 4.76
CA TRP A 86 11.51 17.31 5.60
C TRP A 86 10.26 16.75 4.94
N SER A 87 10.03 17.09 3.67
CA SER A 87 8.89 16.58 2.91
C SER A 87 8.88 15.05 2.84
N ALA A 88 10.02 14.41 2.60
CA ALA A 88 10.11 12.96 2.58
C ALA A 88 9.80 12.34 3.96
N MET A 89 10.32 12.97 5.02
CA MET A 89 10.08 12.50 6.41
C MET A 89 8.62 12.68 6.82
N ALA A 90 8.06 13.88 6.62
CA ALA A 90 6.66 14.18 6.98
C ALA A 90 5.71 13.31 6.16
N GLY A 91 5.96 13.13 4.86
CA GLY A 91 5.20 12.23 4.02
C GLY A 91 5.26 10.77 4.49
N LEU A 92 6.45 10.27 4.86
CA LEU A 92 6.59 8.92 5.37
C LEU A 92 5.94 8.75 6.75
N ARG A 93 6.01 9.75 7.64
CA ARG A 93 5.30 9.77 8.93
C ARG A 93 3.79 9.74 8.75
N ALA A 94 3.26 10.56 7.83
CA ALA A 94 1.84 10.57 7.49
C ALA A 94 1.37 9.19 6.98
N ARG A 95 2.26 8.39 6.44
CA ARG A 95 2.01 7.01 5.98
C ARG A 95 2.33 5.94 7.03
N GLY A 96 2.65 6.32 8.29
CA GLY A 96 2.91 5.39 9.38
C GLY A 96 4.37 5.03 9.59
N GLY A 97 5.29 5.83 9.06
CA GLY A 97 6.74 5.66 9.26
C GLY A 97 7.39 4.50 8.49
N CYS A 98 6.61 3.79 7.69
CA CYS A 98 7.05 2.70 6.83
C CYS A 98 6.14 2.64 5.60
N PHE A 99 6.69 2.40 4.39
CA PHE A 99 5.89 2.32 3.17
C PHE A 99 6.62 1.52 2.07
N PRO A 100 5.90 0.87 1.12
CA PRO A 100 6.56 0.13 0.04
C PRO A 100 7.52 1.00 -0.77
N ARG A 101 8.71 0.46 -1.04
CA ARG A 101 9.77 1.18 -1.78
C ARG A 101 9.29 1.70 -3.13
N LYS A 102 8.46 0.92 -3.83
CA LYS A 102 7.90 1.29 -5.15
C LYS A 102 7.06 2.59 -5.12
N TYR A 103 6.45 2.94 -3.98
CA TYR A 103 5.64 4.15 -3.83
C TYR A 103 6.37 5.31 -3.15
N PHE A 104 7.62 5.11 -2.73
CA PHE A 104 8.37 6.13 -2.00
C PHE A 104 8.52 7.45 -2.77
N ALA A 105 8.62 7.41 -4.09
CA ALA A 105 8.67 8.62 -4.92
C ALA A 105 7.43 9.51 -4.76
N GLY A 106 6.24 8.90 -4.67
CA GLY A 106 4.97 9.60 -4.41
C GLY A 106 4.92 10.20 -3.01
N VAL A 107 5.38 9.46 -2.01
CA VAL A 107 5.44 9.89 -0.60
C VAL A 107 6.46 11.00 -0.37
N CYS A 108 7.63 10.87 -0.97
CA CYS A 108 8.73 11.85 -0.87
C CYS A 108 8.37 13.23 -1.43
N GLY A 109 7.47 13.28 -2.42
CA GLY A 109 7.01 14.53 -3.04
C GLY A 109 8.12 15.31 -3.74
N SER A 110 9.16 14.62 -4.25
CA SER A 110 10.24 15.22 -5.01
C SER A 110 10.23 14.75 -6.47
N PRO A 111 10.66 15.61 -7.43
CA PRO A 111 10.68 15.23 -8.83
C PRO A 111 11.71 14.13 -9.10
N ALA A 112 11.37 13.16 -9.93
CA ALA A 112 12.26 12.05 -10.30
C ALA A 112 13.49 12.53 -11.07
N ALA A 113 13.32 13.51 -11.96
CA ALA A 113 14.40 14.08 -12.77
C ALA A 113 14.17 15.58 -13.00
N ARG A 114 14.87 16.41 -12.24
CA ARG A 114 14.84 17.87 -12.41
C ARG A 114 16.17 18.48 -11.96
N VAL A 115 16.72 19.38 -12.80
CA VAL A 115 17.95 20.11 -12.48
C VAL A 115 17.77 20.88 -11.16
N ARG A 116 18.78 20.82 -10.30
CA ARG A 116 18.84 21.47 -8.97
C ARG A 116 17.81 20.97 -7.95
N GLN A 117 17.11 19.87 -8.21
CA GLN A 117 16.25 19.19 -7.25
C GLN A 117 16.83 17.83 -6.90
N LEU A 118 16.63 17.38 -5.67
CA LEU A 118 16.99 16.03 -5.25
C LEU A 118 15.93 15.05 -5.73
N SER A 119 16.35 13.99 -6.41
CA SER A 119 15.46 12.88 -6.75
C SER A 119 15.08 12.06 -5.49
N PRO A 120 13.95 11.35 -5.49
CA PRO A 120 13.56 10.46 -4.40
C PRO A 120 14.66 9.47 -4.00
N ASP A 121 15.35 8.86 -4.97
CA ASP A 121 16.44 7.92 -4.70
C ASP A 121 17.63 8.58 -3.99
N ARG A 122 17.99 9.78 -4.40
CA ARG A 122 19.05 10.55 -3.73
C ARG A 122 18.66 10.99 -2.32
N ILE A 123 17.39 11.29 -2.10
CA ILE A 123 16.89 11.61 -0.75
C ILE A 123 16.98 10.37 0.13
N LEU A 124 16.50 9.22 -0.36
CA LEU A 124 16.58 7.96 0.37
C LEU A 124 18.03 7.59 0.70
N GLU A 125 18.92 7.58 -0.30
CA GLU A 125 20.35 7.32 -0.12
C GLU A 125 20.97 8.17 1.01
N ARG A 126 20.68 9.48 1.00
CA ARG A 126 21.22 10.41 2.00
C ARG A 126 20.63 10.23 3.39
N LEU A 127 19.31 10.00 3.49
CA LEU A 127 18.67 9.75 4.77
C LEU A 127 19.09 8.40 5.35
N SER A 128 19.38 7.41 4.50
CA SER A 128 19.95 6.12 4.93
C SER A 128 21.40 6.25 5.37
N SER A 129 22.22 7.09 4.67
CA SER A 129 23.62 7.30 5.04
C SER A 129 23.83 7.96 6.40
N ILE A 130 22.82 8.67 6.90
CA ILE A 130 22.80 9.24 8.26
C ILE A 130 22.05 8.37 9.26
N HIS A 131 21.73 7.13 8.91
CA HIS A 131 21.03 6.16 9.76
C HIS A 131 19.62 6.59 10.20
N MET A 132 18.94 7.42 9.41
CA MET A 132 17.57 7.84 9.71
C MET A 132 16.53 6.92 9.09
N LEU A 133 16.77 6.48 7.85
CA LEU A 133 15.95 5.50 7.12
C LEU A 133 16.73 4.21 6.87
N GLU A 134 16.00 3.15 6.60
CA GLU A 134 16.53 1.89 6.11
C GLU A 134 15.55 1.20 5.17
N GLU A 135 16.07 0.35 4.30
CA GLU A 135 15.27 -0.55 3.50
C GLU A 135 15.18 -1.90 4.19
N ILE A 136 13.98 -2.47 4.23
CA ILE A 136 13.69 -3.79 4.77
C ILE A 136 12.85 -4.57 3.77
N SER A 137 12.81 -5.89 3.90
CA SER A 137 11.88 -6.74 3.18
C SER A 137 10.64 -7.01 4.03
N ASP A 138 9.46 -6.89 3.43
CA ASP A 138 8.23 -7.37 4.05
C ASP A 138 8.36 -8.87 4.33
N PRO A 139 8.20 -9.32 5.58
CA PRO A 139 8.37 -10.73 5.92
C PRO A 139 7.37 -11.67 5.23
N GLU A 140 6.23 -11.16 4.77
CA GLU A 140 5.20 -11.99 4.13
C GLU A 140 5.33 -12.02 2.61
N THR A 141 5.56 -10.87 1.98
CA THR A 141 5.57 -10.77 0.51
C THR A 141 6.98 -10.71 -0.09
N GLY A 142 8.00 -10.49 0.73
CA GLY A 142 9.37 -10.23 0.27
C GLY A 142 9.56 -8.87 -0.41
N GLN A 143 8.52 -8.06 -0.52
CA GLN A 143 8.60 -6.75 -1.17
C GLN A 143 9.46 -5.78 -0.34
N PRO A 144 10.26 -4.92 -0.99
CA PRO A 144 11.06 -3.92 -0.29
C PRO A 144 10.19 -2.78 0.25
N PHE A 145 10.45 -2.41 1.50
CA PHE A 145 9.86 -1.28 2.20
C PHE A 145 10.95 -0.31 2.65
N VAL A 146 10.62 0.97 2.69
CA VAL A 146 11.41 2.02 3.31
C VAL A 146 10.79 2.35 4.66
N GLN A 147 11.58 2.39 5.73
CA GLN A 147 11.10 2.74 7.06
C GLN A 147 12.06 3.67 7.81
N PHE A 148 11.53 4.37 8.80
CA PHE A 148 12.38 4.97 9.82
C PHE A 148 13.05 3.91 10.68
N LYS A 149 14.29 4.18 11.09
CA LYS A 149 14.91 3.39 12.16
C LYS A 149 14.11 3.54 13.47
N PRO A 150 14.00 2.47 14.30
CA PRO A 150 13.14 2.47 15.49
C PRO A 150 13.43 3.59 16.49
N TYR A 151 14.68 4.02 16.61
CA TYR A 151 15.10 5.09 17.52
C TYR A 151 14.80 6.50 16.98
N VAL A 152 14.45 6.63 15.68
CA VAL A 152 14.04 7.90 15.07
C VAL A 152 12.54 8.09 15.16
N TYR A 153 11.78 7.07 14.76
CA TYR A 153 10.32 7.12 14.75
C TYR A 153 9.71 5.71 14.88
N ARG A 154 8.69 5.59 15.74
CA ARG A 154 7.93 4.33 15.87
C ARG A 154 7.00 4.17 14.66
N ARG A 155 7.20 3.12 13.90
CA ARG A 155 6.40 2.80 12.71
C ARG A 155 5.16 1.98 13.05
N ASP A 156 4.17 2.03 12.14
CA ASP A 156 3.05 1.10 12.12
C ASP A 156 3.54 -0.32 11.71
N GLU A 157 2.78 -1.34 12.06
CA GLU A 157 3.06 -2.71 11.60
C GLU A 157 2.84 -2.83 10.08
N ILE A 158 3.66 -3.62 9.39
CA ILE A 158 3.59 -3.79 7.92
C ILE A 158 2.23 -4.35 7.49
N ALA A 159 1.65 -5.28 8.25
CA ALA A 159 0.31 -5.81 8.00
C ALA A 159 -0.75 -4.70 7.97
N THR A 160 -0.71 -3.76 8.93
CA THR A 160 -1.61 -2.60 8.96
C THR A 160 -1.39 -1.68 7.76
N ILE A 161 -0.14 -1.50 7.33
CA ILE A 161 0.16 -0.68 6.15
C ILE A 161 -0.39 -1.35 4.89
N ARG A 162 -0.23 -2.65 4.72
CA ARG A 162 -0.80 -3.41 3.59
C ARG A 162 -2.32 -3.33 3.58
N ALA A 163 -2.97 -3.56 4.71
CA ALA A 163 -4.42 -3.44 4.86
C ALA A 163 -4.92 -2.06 4.44
N ARG A 164 -4.23 -1.01 4.86
CA ARG A 164 -4.53 0.36 4.49
C ARG A 164 -4.33 0.63 3.00
N LEU A 165 -3.27 0.09 2.38
CA LEU A 165 -3.05 0.20 0.94
C LEU A 165 -4.18 -0.42 0.13
N VAL A 166 -4.75 -1.54 0.58
CA VAL A 166 -5.94 -2.16 -0.04
C VAL A 166 -7.14 -1.21 0.04
N ALA A 167 -7.41 -0.62 1.21
CA ALA A 167 -8.51 0.32 1.39
C ALA A 167 -8.32 1.61 0.57
N GLU A 168 -7.11 2.16 0.54
CA GLU A 168 -6.77 3.33 -0.29
C GLU A 168 -6.94 3.03 -1.78
N ASN A 169 -6.64 1.81 -2.21
CA ASN A 169 -6.82 1.38 -3.61
C ASN A 169 -8.30 1.35 -4.01
N VAL A 170 -9.18 0.94 -3.08
CA VAL A 170 -10.64 1.03 -3.27
C VAL A 170 -11.06 2.49 -3.55
N VAL A 171 -10.56 3.43 -2.76
CA VAL A 171 -10.83 4.87 -2.95
C VAL A 171 -10.29 5.36 -4.30
N LEU A 172 -9.08 4.96 -4.68
CA LEU A 172 -8.47 5.34 -5.97
C LEU A 172 -9.28 4.82 -7.16
N HIS A 173 -9.78 3.59 -7.10
CA HIS A 173 -10.68 3.06 -8.13
C HIS A 173 -11.99 3.84 -8.20
N GLY A 174 -12.59 4.18 -7.05
CA GLY A 174 -13.77 5.04 -7.00
C GLY A 174 -13.53 6.41 -7.64
N MET A 175 -12.39 7.03 -7.36
CA MET A 175 -11.99 8.30 -7.99
C MET A 175 -11.71 8.16 -9.49
N LYS A 176 -11.10 7.07 -9.92
CA LYS A 176 -10.86 6.75 -11.34
C LYS A 176 -12.20 6.69 -12.11
N GLU A 177 -13.17 5.97 -11.57
CA GLU A 177 -14.50 5.87 -12.18
C GLU A 177 -15.28 7.19 -12.12
N TRP A 178 -15.18 7.94 -11.02
CA TRP A 178 -15.75 9.27 -10.93
C TRP A 178 -15.18 10.22 -12.00
N CYS A 179 -13.86 10.26 -12.19
CA CYS A 179 -13.22 11.06 -13.23
C CYS A 179 -13.70 10.70 -14.64
N ARG A 180 -13.87 9.39 -14.92
CA ARG A 180 -14.36 8.90 -16.21
C ARG A 180 -15.78 9.32 -16.49
N ARG A 181 -16.67 9.14 -15.53
CA ARG A 181 -18.11 9.44 -15.67
C ARG A 181 -18.42 10.92 -15.77
N THR A 182 -17.69 11.73 -15.00
CA THR A 182 -17.90 13.19 -15.02
C THR A 182 -17.19 13.89 -16.18
N GLY A 183 -16.37 13.16 -16.94
CA GLY A 183 -15.53 13.75 -17.98
C GLY A 183 -14.39 14.64 -17.45
N PHE A 184 -14.13 14.61 -16.15
CA PHE A 184 -12.99 15.33 -15.56
C PHE A 184 -11.64 14.73 -15.94
N GLY A 185 -11.60 13.44 -16.29
CA GLY A 185 -10.41 12.78 -16.79
C GLY A 185 -10.65 12.15 -18.16
N SER A 186 -9.62 12.12 -19.00
CA SER A 186 -9.66 11.37 -20.27
C SER A 186 -9.89 9.89 -19.97
N PHE A 187 -10.93 9.29 -20.56
CA PHE A 187 -11.45 7.96 -20.21
C PHE A 187 -10.38 6.88 -20.10
N ASP A 188 -9.45 6.80 -21.07
CA ASP A 188 -8.41 5.76 -21.12
C ASP A 188 -7.08 6.17 -20.46
N ARG A 189 -6.97 7.41 -19.94
CA ARG A 189 -5.71 7.96 -19.44
C ARG A 189 -5.72 8.27 -17.93
N VAL A 190 -6.76 7.85 -17.22
CA VAL A 190 -6.74 7.90 -15.76
C VAL A 190 -5.84 6.79 -15.25
N ARG A 191 -4.76 7.16 -14.56
CA ARG A 191 -3.78 6.24 -13.99
C ARG A 191 -3.84 6.29 -12.48
N ILE A 192 -3.68 5.15 -11.85
CA ILE A 192 -3.53 4.99 -10.41
C ILE A 192 -2.21 4.30 -10.08
N ARG A 193 -1.76 4.39 -8.83
CA ARG A 193 -0.43 3.93 -8.39
C ARG A 193 -0.13 2.44 -8.63
N ASP A 194 -1.17 1.59 -8.79
CA ASP A 194 -1.02 0.16 -9.04
C ASP A 194 -1.14 -0.22 -10.54
N ASP A 195 -1.40 0.76 -11.41
CA ASP A 195 -1.32 0.53 -12.86
C ASP A 195 0.15 0.30 -13.27
N GLU A 196 0.39 -0.44 -14.36
CA GLU A 196 1.74 -0.68 -14.91
C GLU A 196 2.52 0.62 -15.14
N THR A 197 1.82 1.67 -15.58
CA THR A 197 2.38 3.00 -15.75
C THR A 197 2.03 3.87 -14.57
N LEU A 198 3.05 4.31 -13.82
CA LEU A 198 2.87 5.19 -12.68
C LEU A 198 2.20 6.52 -13.07
N PRO A 199 1.32 7.06 -12.20
CA PRO A 199 0.68 8.36 -12.41
C PRO A 199 1.67 9.50 -12.16
N VAL A 200 2.37 9.93 -13.21
CA VAL A 200 3.39 10.98 -13.15
C VAL A 200 2.92 12.24 -13.89
N VAL A 201 2.97 13.38 -13.22
CA VAL A 201 2.73 14.70 -13.81
C VAL A 201 3.90 15.61 -13.50
N SER A 202 4.53 16.19 -14.52
CA SER A 202 5.67 17.13 -14.37
C SER A 202 6.83 16.55 -13.52
N SER A 203 7.18 15.27 -13.76
CA SER A 203 8.21 14.50 -13.02
C SER A 203 7.85 14.23 -11.55
N ILE A 204 6.65 14.50 -11.11
CA ILE A 204 6.13 14.17 -9.77
C ILE A 204 5.19 12.97 -9.86
N THR A 205 5.38 12.00 -8.97
CA THR A 205 4.52 10.81 -8.85
C THR A 205 3.36 11.08 -7.90
N TRP A 206 2.16 10.63 -8.27
CA TRP A 206 0.91 10.78 -7.51
C TRP A 206 0.29 9.41 -7.20
N ASP A 207 -0.72 9.35 -6.36
CA ASP A 207 -1.52 8.13 -6.22
C ASP A 207 -2.50 7.96 -7.41
N MET A 208 -2.98 9.09 -7.98
CA MET A 208 -3.77 9.10 -9.23
C MET A 208 -3.43 10.34 -10.07
N SER A 209 -3.46 10.19 -11.40
CA SER A 209 -3.42 11.31 -12.33
C SER A 209 -4.31 11.07 -13.55
N ALA A 210 -4.88 12.16 -14.07
CA ALA A 210 -5.68 12.12 -15.29
C ALA A 210 -5.49 13.42 -16.10
N PRO A 211 -5.27 13.37 -17.43
CA PRO A 211 -5.40 14.53 -18.29
C PRO A 211 -6.85 15.04 -18.26
N CYS A 212 -7.01 16.36 -18.10
CA CYS A 212 -8.32 17.01 -17.98
C CYS A 212 -8.51 18.08 -19.06
N TYR A 213 -9.63 18.00 -19.78
CA TYR A 213 -9.99 18.95 -20.83
C TYR A 213 -11.06 19.97 -20.38
N ALA A 214 -11.38 20.02 -19.09
CA ALA A 214 -12.27 21.04 -18.55
C ALA A 214 -11.67 22.44 -18.77
N ARG A 215 -12.49 23.37 -19.24
CA ARG A 215 -12.07 24.72 -19.69
C ARG A 215 -11.12 25.45 -18.74
N PRO A 216 -11.34 25.47 -17.41
CA PRO A 216 -10.42 26.13 -16.50
C PRO A 216 -9.01 25.53 -16.43
N LEU A 217 -8.87 24.27 -16.83
CA LEU A 217 -7.60 23.53 -16.75
C LEU A 217 -6.87 23.44 -18.09
N VAL A 218 -7.50 23.86 -19.19
CA VAL A 218 -6.88 23.80 -20.52
C VAL A 218 -5.99 25.00 -20.74
N LYS A 219 -4.81 24.77 -21.33
CA LYS A 219 -3.87 25.83 -21.71
C LYS A 219 -3.78 25.92 -23.23
N ALA A 220 -3.96 27.11 -23.78
CA ALA A 220 -3.71 27.38 -25.19
C ALA A 220 -2.21 27.26 -25.50
N SER A 221 -1.85 26.62 -26.60
CA SER A 221 -0.50 26.53 -27.11
C SER A 221 -0.49 26.68 -28.63
N ALA A 222 0.67 26.89 -29.23
CA ALA A 222 0.82 27.00 -30.69
C ALA A 222 0.34 25.74 -31.44
N SER A 223 0.38 24.58 -30.79
CA SER A 223 -0.09 23.29 -31.33
C SER A 223 -1.54 22.94 -30.98
N GLY A 224 -2.32 23.90 -30.46
CA GLY A 224 -3.69 23.70 -30.02
C GLY A 224 -3.87 23.71 -28.51
N LEU A 225 -4.98 23.16 -28.01
CA LEU A 225 -5.28 23.12 -26.59
C LEU A 225 -4.51 21.97 -25.89
N LYS A 226 -3.73 22.30 -24.86
CA LYS A 226 -3.09 21.32 -23.98
C LYS A 226 -4.01 21.03 -22.79
N PRO A 227 -4.29 19.77 -22.47
CA PRO A 227 -5.06 19.44 -21.29
C PRO A 227 -4.29 19.82 -20.02
N GLY A 228 -5.03 20.24 -19.00
CA GLY A 228 -4.53 20.24 -17.64
C GLY A 228 -4.54 18.84 -17.03
N PHE A 229 -4.38 18.79 -15.71
CA PHE A 229 -4.34 17.52 -15.00
C PHE A 229 -5.22 17.57 -13.75
N VAL A 230 -5.89 16.47 -13.46
CA VAL A 230 -6.39 16.14 -12.14
C VAL A 230 -5.37 15.21 -11.50
N VAL A 231 -4.95 15.51 -10.28
CA VAL A 231 -4.07 14.66 -9.49
C VAL A 231 -4.68 14.38 -8.12
N CYS A 232 -4.42 13.22 -7.57
CA CYS A 232 -4.96 12.83 -6.27
C CYS A 232 -3.93 12.04 -5.47
N ASP A 233 -3.87 12.32 -4.15
CA ASP A 233 -3.26 11.43 -3.17
C ASP A 233 -4.31 11.01 -2.15
N VAL A 234 -4.25 9.75 -1.71
CA VAL A 234 -5.15 9.17 -0.71
C VAL A 234 -4.34 8.74 0.50
N ASN A 235 -4.77 9.09 1.70
CA ASN A 235 -4.14 8.67 2.94
C ASN A 235 -5.19 8.36 4.01
N LEU A 236 -5.41 7.07 4.27
CA LEU A 236 -6.39 6.58 5.24
C LEU A 236 -5.77 6.21 6.60
N ARG A 237 -4.66 6.82 6.97
CA ARG A 237 -4.05 6.58 8.29
C ARG A 237 -4.76 7.30 9.44
N GLY A 238 -5.68 8.17 9.13
CA GLY A 238 -6.42 8.96 10.12
C GLY A 238 -6.45 10.44 9.78
N VAL A 239 -6.29 11.29 10.79
CA VAL A 239 -6.37 12.76 10.66
C VAL A 239 -5.03 13.32 10.19
N LEU A 240 -5.01 13.99 9.04
CA LEU A 240 -3.83 14.66 8.50
C LEU A 240 -3.60 16.01 9.19
N ASP A 241 -2.41 16.22 9.67
CA ASP A 241 -1.94 17.47 10.25
C ASP A 241 -1.38 18.44 9.19
N GLU A 242 -0.92 19.59 9.67
CA GLU A 242 -0.34 20.63 8.83
C GLU A 242 0.90 20.18 8.07
N ASP A 243 1.78 19.39 8.70
CA ASP A 243 3.01 18.90 8.06
C ASP A 243 2.72 17.91 6.92
N ALA A 244 1.76 17.01 7.12
CA ALA A 244 1.31 16.09 6.08
C ALA A 244 0.70 16.84 4.88
N VAL A 245 -0.13 17.84 5.14
CA VAL A 245 -0.74 18.70 4.12
C VAL A 245 0.32 19.55 3.42
N ALA A 246 1.27 20.13 4.16
CA ALA A 246 2.37 20.93 3.59
C ALA A 246 3.23 20.12 2.61
N THR A 247 3.43 18.82 2.89
CA THR A 247 4.12 17.91 1.96
C THR A 247 3.38 17.78 0.64
N PHE A 248 2.06 17.60 0.68
CA PHE A 248 1.23 17.53 -0.51
C PHE A 248 1.19 18.87 -1.27
N VAL A 249 1.06 20.00 -0.58
CA VAL A 249 1.11 21.35 -1.16
C VAL A 249 2.44 21.57 -1.87
N ARG A 250 3.57 21.24 -1.22
CA ARG A 250 4.89 21.35 -1.85
C ARG A 250 5.01 20.50 -3.11
N LYS A 251 4.46 19.29 -3.10
CA LYS A 251 4.40 18.38 -4.25
C LYS A 251 3.65 19.04 -5.41
N HIS A 252 2.49 19.63 -5.14
CA HIS A 252 1.71 20.37 -6.12
C HIS A 252 2.45 21.60 -6.66
N ASP A 253 3.05 22.41 -5.79
CA ASP A 253 3.82 23.61 -6.18
C ASP A 253 4.98 23.23 -7.11
N LEU A 254 5.71 22.17 -6.78
CA LEU A 254 6.79 21.67 -7.63
C LEU A 254 6.29 21.17 -8.99
N ALA A 255 5.15 20.48 -9.02
CA ALA A 255 4.58 19.99 -10.28
C ALA A 255 4.10 21.13 -11.18
N SER A 256 3.54 22.20 -10.58
CA SER A 256 2.97 23.34 -11.29
C SER A 256 4.01 24.42 -11.67
N ALA A 257 5.21 24.39 -11.06
CA ALA A 257 6.22 25.43 -11.26
C ALA A 257 6.73 25.62 -12.72
N PRO A 258 6.85 24.58 -13.58
CA PRO A 258 7.34 24.81 -14.94
C PRO A 258 6.30 25.54 -15.80
N ALA A 259 6.73 26.59 -16.49
CA ALA A 259 5.85 27.44 -17.30
C ALA A 259 5.12 26.72 -18.43
N ASN A 260 5.64 25.57 -18.88
CA ASN A 260 5.04 24.74 -19.93
C ASN A 260 4.00 23.73 -19.43
N VAL A 261 3.81 23.61 -18.12
CA VAL A 261 2.80 22.75 -17.52
C VAL A 261 1.46 23.49 -17.54
N ALA A 262 0.41 22.76 -17.94
CA ALA A 262 -0.96 23.26 -17.86
C ALA A 262 -1.47 23.18 -16.43
N PRO A 263 -2.54 23.91 -16.05
CA PRO A 263 -3.05 23.91 -14.68
C PRO A 263 -3.31 22.51 -14.13
N ILE A 264 -3.01 22.33 -12.85
CA ILE A 264 -3.21 21.08 -12.12
C ILE A 264 -4.26 21.31 -11.05
N MET A 265 -5.26 20.43 -11.00
CA MET A 265 -6.29 20.40 -9.94
C MET A 265 -5.92 19.30 -8.92
N PRO A 266 -5.47 19.66 -7.71
CA PRO A 266 -5.01 18.73 -6.71
C PRO A 266 -6.13 18.28 -5.77
N PHE A 267 -6.34 16.97 -5.64
CA PHE A 267 -7.20 16.35 -4.63
C PHE A 267 -6.37 15.69 -3.54
N LEU A 268 -6.71 15.94 -2.29
CA LEU A 268 -6.17 15.22 -1.14
C LEU A 268 -7.30 14.58 -0.36
N ILE A 269 -7.32 13.24 -0.33
CA ILE A 269 -8.37 12.46 0.32
C ILE A 269 -7.81 11.80 1.57
N ALA A 270 -8.52 11.96 2.69
CA ALA A 270 -8.12 11.39 3.98
C ALA A 270 -9.34 10.93 4.79
N ASP A 271 -9.09 10.29 5.94
CA ASP A 271 -10.14 10.04 6.93
C ASP A 271 -10.59 11.34 7.63
N GLY A 272 -9.66 12.28 7.81
CA GLY A 272 -9.93 13.60 8.41
C GLY A 272 -8.74 14.54 8.25
N PHE A 273 -8.94 15.77 8.68
CA PHE A 273 -7.94 16.83 8.70
C PHE A 273 -8.01 17.59 10.02
N THR A 274 -6.85 18.00 10.55
CA THR A 274 -6.85 19.01 11.61
C THR A 274 -7.35 20.34 11.06
N THR A 275 -7.83 21.22 11.91
CA THR A 275 -8.29 22.57 11.49
C THR A 275 -7.18 23.31 10.75
N ALA A 276 -5.94 23.26 11.25
CA ALA A 276 -4.79 23.90 10.62
C ALA A 276 -4.45 23.27 9.26
N GLY A 277 -4.42 21.93 9.17
CA GLY A 277 -4.18 21.23 7.92
C GLY A 277 -5.24 21.51 6.86
N PHE A 278 -6.53 21.49 7.23
CA PHE A 278 -7.62 21.81 6.32
C PHE A 278 -7.56 23.26 5.83
N SER A 279 -7.31 24.22 6.74
CA SER A 279 -7.16 25.63 6.39
C SER A 279 -5.98 25.86 5.45
N MET A 280 -4.85 25.18 5.68
CA MET A 280 -3.70 25.22 4.78
C MET A 280 -4.05 24.69 3.39
N ALA A 281 -4.66 23.51 3.30
CA ALA A 281 -5.08 22.94 2.02
C ALA A 281 -5.97 23.91 1.23
N LYS A 282 -7.00 24.45 1.88
CA LYS A 282 -7.93 25.40 1.29
C LYS A 282 -7.24 26.68 0.80
N SER A 283 -6.33 27.26 1.61
CA SER A 283 -5.59 28.48 1.25
C SER A 283 -4.66 28.29 0.05
N LYS A 284 -4.27 27.04 -0.25
CA LYS A 284 -3.41 26.66 -1.37
C LYS A 284 -4.16 26.09 -2.58
N GLY A 285 -5.50 26.19 -2.57
CA GLY A 285 -6.33 25.70 -3.68
C GLY A 285 -6.37 24.17 -3.79
N VAL A 286 -6.03 23.45 -2.73
CA VAL A 286 -6.14 21.98 -2.67
C VAL A 286 -7.57 21.61 -2.32
N LEU A 287 -8.16 20.70 -3.10
CA LEU A 287 -9.45 20.08 -2.82
C LEU A 287 -9.27 18.98 -1.79
N ALA A 288 -9.20 19.38 -0.52
CA ALA A 288 -9.12 18.47 0.62
C ALA A 288 -10.53 17.96 0.97
N THR A 289 -10.68 16.63 1.02
CA THR A 289 -11.97 15.99 1.30
C THR A 289 -11.79 14.69 2.06
N THR A 290 -12.85 14.22 2.69
CA THR A 290 -12.83 12.95 3.42
C THR A 290 -13.57 11.85 2.65
N THR A 291 -13.24 10.59 2.95
CA THR A 291 -13.97 9.44 2.41
C THR A 291 -15.45 9.50 2.75
N ALA A 292 -15.79 10.04 3.94
CA ALA A 292 -17.19 10.22 4.37
C ALA A 292 -17.94 11.26 3.53
N HIS A 293 -17.28 12.35 3.12
CA HIS A 293 -17.89 13.37 2.25
C HIS A 293 -18.03 12.89 0.80
N LEU A 294 -17.07 12.07 0.32
CA LEU A 294 -17.10 11.58 -1.07
C LEU A 294 -18.08 10.44 -1.28
N PHE A 295 -18.12 9.47 -0.36
CA PHE A 295 -18.81 8.20 -0.55
C PHE A 295 -19.89 7.91 0.50
N GLY A 296 -20.02 8.78 1.51
CA GLY A 296 -20.95 8.60 2.63
C GLY A 296 -20.30 7.94 3.84
N GLY A 297 -20.94 8.13 5.00
CA GLY A 297 -20.44 7.65 6.30
C GLY A 297 -20.31 6.14 6.41
N ASP A 298 -21.23 5.39 5.80
CA ASP A 298 -21.24 3.91 5.81
C ASP A 298 -20.02 3.35 5.08
N VAL A 299 -19.68 3.95 3.93
CA VAL A 299 -18.50 3.56 3.15
C VAL A 299 -17.23 3.89 3.89
N ALA A 300 -17.14 5.09 4.48
CA ALA A 300 -15.97 5.47 5.27
C ALA A 300 -15.77 4.55 6.49
N LYS A 301 -16.86 4.14 7.14
CA LYS A 301 -16.81 3.14 8.20
C LYS A 301 -16.35 1.79 7.67
N ALA A 302 -16.90 1.32 6.55
CA ALA A 302 -16.53 0.04 5.95
C ALA A 302 -15.05 0.00 5.51
N LEU A 303 -14.47 1.12 5.07
CA LEU A 303 -13.02 1.21 4.77
C LEU A 303 -12.17 1.04 6.05
N ARG A 304 -12.55 1.64 7.17
CA ARG A 304 -11.87 1.44 8.45
C ARG A 304 -12.01 0.01 8.96
N ASP A 305 -13.21 -0.54 8.86
CA ASP A 305 -13.51 -1.93 9.24
C ASP A 305 -12.69 -2.91 8.37
N LEU A 306 -12.52 -2.63 7.07
CA LEU A 306 -11.65 -3.40 6.17
C LEU A 306 -10.18 -3.37 6.61
N ILE A 307 -9.67 -2.19 6.96
CA ILE A 307 -8.29 -2.05 7.45
C ILE A 307 -8.10 -2.90 8.71
N SER A 308 -9.03 -2.83 9.66
CA SER A 308 -8.97 -3.63 10.89
C SER A 308 -9.00 -5.13 10.58
N LEU A 309 -9.94 -5.59 9.76
CA LEU A 309 -10.06 -6.98 9.35
C LEU A 309 -8.77 -7.53 8.74
N LEU A 310 -8.20 -6.82 7.78
CA LEU A 310 -6.99 -7.25 7.08
C LEU A 310 -5.72 -7.10 7.94
N SER A 311 -5.72 -6.20 8.92
CA SER A 311 -4.60 -6.07 9.87
C SER A 311 -4.54 -7.20 10.89
N ASP A 312 -5.70 -7.77 11.24
CA ASP A 312 -5.84 -8.76 12.31
C ASP A 312 -5.84 -10.22 11.79
N THR A 313 -5.76 -10.43 10.48
CA THR A 313 -5.84 -11.78 9.86
C THR A 313 -4.78 -12.76 10.36
N GLY A 314 -3.65 -12.29 10.88
CA GLY A 314 -2.63 -13.15 11.53
C GLY A 314 -2.89 -13.44 13.03
N LYS A 315 -3.88 -12.81 13.66
CA LYS A 315 -4.07 -12.85 15.12
C LYS A 315 -5.32 -13.58 15.58
N THR A 316 -6.31 -13.85 14.71
CA THR A 316 -7.61 -14.30 15.23
C THR A 316 -8.28 -15.40 14.40
N ALA A 317 -8.48 -16.52 15.05
CA ALA A 317 -9.30 -17.64 14.57
C ALA A 317 -10.83 -17.34 14.51
N SER A 318 -11.26 -16.10 14.72
CA SER A 318 -12.68 -15.74 14.78
C SER A 318 -12.99 -14.42 14.06
N VAL A 319 -12.90 -14.44 12.72
CA VAL A 319 -13.50 -13.36 11.94
C VAL A 319 -15.03 -13.53 11.98
N ASN A 320 -15.75 -12.48 12.39
CA ASN A 320 -17.21 -12.49 12.39
C ASN A 320 -17.73 -12.37 10.95
N PRO A 321 -18.42 -13.41 10.40
CA PRO A 321 -18.88 -13.41 9.00
C PRO A 321 -19.89 -12.31 8.68
N GLU A 322 -20.74 -11.90 9.64
CA GLU A 322 -21.68 -10.79 9.46
C GLU A 322 -20.93 -9.46 9.26
N HIS A 323 -19.78 -9.33 9.93
CA HIS A 323 -18.93 -8.15 9.77
C HIS A 323 -18.31 -8.09 8.37
N VAL A 324 -17.78 -9.21 7.87
CA VAL A 324 -17.23 -9.32 6.50
C VAL A 324 -18.28 -9.03 5.45
N GLU A 325 -19.48 -9.61 5.60
CA GLU A 325 -20.62 -9.38 4.68
C GLU A 325 -20.99 -7.90 4.62
N ARG A 326 -21.07 -7.23 5.77
CA ARG A 326 -21.37 -5.79 5.86
C ARG A 326 -20.32 -4.92 5.19
N VAL A 327 -19.04 -5.22 5.39
CA VAL A 327 -17.92 -4.52 4.74
C VAL A 327 -18.02 -4.68 3.24
N LEU A 328 -18.19 -5.91 2.73
CA LEU A 328 -18.37 -6.17 1.30
C LEU A 328 -19.57 -5.43 0.72
N SER A 329 -20.71 -5.51 1.37
CA SER A 329 -21.96 -4.88 0.92
C SER A 329 -21.85 -3.36 0.80
N ASN A 330 -21.17 -2.70 1.75
CA ASN A 330 -20.97 -1.26 1.72
C ASN A 330 -19.91 -0.83 0.70
N LEU A 331 -18.85 -1.60 0.54
CA LEU A 331 -17.76 -1.24 -0.36
C LEU A 331 -18.05 -1.55 -1.84
N THR A 332 -18.95 -2.49 -2.12
CA THR A 332 -19.44 -2.72 -3.50
C THR A 332 -20.23 -1.54 -4.08
N ARG A 333 -20.66 -0.58 -3.23
CA ARG A 333 -21.24 0.69 -3.69
C ARG A 333 -20.21 1.60 -4.37
N ILE A 334 -18.93 1.40 -4.11
CA ILE A 334 -17.85 2.08 -4.83
C ILE A 334 -17.60 1.32 -6.12
N GLU A 335 -17.99 1.92 -7.22
CA GLU A 335 -17.78 1.30 -8.53
C GLU A 335 -16.29 1.17 -8.85
N GLY A 336 -15.89 0.02 -9.40
CA GLY A 336 -14.50 -0.33 -9.65
C GLY A 336 -13.74 -0.89 -8.45
N ALA A 337 -14.24 -0.71 -7.22
CA ALA A 337 -13.61 -1.24 -6.00
C ALA A 337 -13.78 -2.77 -5.85
N ALA A 338 -14.86 -3.31 -6.43
CA ALA A 338 -15.27 -4.70 -6.21
C ALA A 338 -14.18 -5.75 -6.54
N ASN A 339 -13.37 -5.51 -7.56
CA ASN A 339 -12.41 -6.53 -8.03
C ASN A 339 -11.22 -6.73 -7.07
N ASN A 340 -10.65 -5.64 -6.55
CA ASN A 340 -9.50 -5.73 -5.62
C ASN A 340 -9.91 -6.20 -4.22
N LEU A 341 -11.10 -5.79 -3.77
CA LEU A 341 -11.68 -6.26 -2.52
C LEU A 341 -12.00 -7.75 -2.55
N ARG A 342 -12.48 -8.25 -3.69
CA ARG A 342 -12.85 -9.66 -3.83
C ARG A 342 -11.66 -10.58 -3.60
N GLY A 343 -10.47 -10.24 -4.10
CA GLY A 343 -9.25 -11.00 -3.84
C GLY A 343 -8.92 -11.06 -2.35
N ALA A 344 -8.76 -9.89 -1.73
CA ALA A 344 -8.33 -9.78 -0.34
C ALA A 344 -9.33 -10.37 0.69
N LEU A 345 -10.63 -10.35 0.39
CA LEU A 345 -11.65 -10.89 1.30
C LEU A 345 -12.04 -12.33 0.99
N PHE A 346 -11.67 -12.86 -0.18
CA PHE A 346 -12.02 -14.22 -0.58
C PHE A 346 -11.46 -15.28 0.37
N GLU A 347 -10.19 -15.16 0.72
CA GLU A 347 -9.51 -16.05 1.67
C GLU A 347 -10.18 -16.07 3.03
N ILE A 348 -10.57 -14.88 3.53
CA ILE A 348 -11.25 -14.73 4.82
C ILE A 348 -12.63 -15.42 4.79
N VAL A 349 -13.38 -15.21 3.69
CA VAL A 349 -14.73 -15.82 3.57
C VAL A 349 -14.63 -17.32 3.38
N VAL A 350 -13.66 -17.83 2.60
CA VAL A 350 -13.39 -19.27 2.44
C VAL A 350 -12.97 -19.89 3.78
N GLY A 351 -12.05 -19.25 4.52
CA GLY A 351 -11.65 -19.70 5.84
C GLY A 351 -12.84 -19.80 6.81
N SER A 352 -13.70 -18.78 6.81
CA SER A 352 -14.94 -18.79 7.61
C SER A 352 -15.90 -19.91 7.18
N LEU A 353 -16.02 -20.14 5.86
CA LEU A 353 -16.87 -21.19 5.29
C LEU A 353 -16.44 -22.58 5.76
N VAL A 354 -15.15 -22.92 5.57
CA VAL A 354 -14.68 -24.27 5.94
C VAL A 354 -14.72 -24.50 7.43
N LYS A 355 -14.48 -23.46 8.24
CA LYS A 355 -14.63 -23.55 9.70
C LYS A 355 -16.09 -23.77 10.11
N ASP A 356 -17.05 -23.12 9.45
CA ASP A 356 -18.48 -23.28 9.73
C ASP A 356 -18.98 -24.70 9.37
N VAL A 357 -18.48 -25.27 8.27
CA VAL A 357 -18.91 -26.58 7.78
C VAL A 357 -18.19 -27.73 8.48
N GLU A 358 -16.88 -27.65 8.67
CA GLU A 358 -16.06 -28.77 9.16
C GLU A 358 -15.67 -28.64 10.64
N GLY A 359 -15.82 -27.45 11.23
CA GLY A 359 -15.31 -27.18 12.58
C GLY A 359 -13.79 -27.10 12.61
N GLY A 360 -13.22 -27.12 13.81
CA GLY A 360 -11.77 -27.13 13.98
C GLY A 360 -11.12 -25.77 14.21
N TYR A 361 -9.78 -25.74 14.14
CA TYR A 361 -8.99 -24.55 14.40
C TYR A 361 -8.48 -23.95 13.10
N LEU A 362 -8.96 -22.76 12.79
CA LEU A 362 -8.64 -22.01 11.57
C LEU A 362 -7.40 -21.12 11.76
N ARG A 363 -6.53 -21.13 10.75
CA ARG A 363 -5.46 -20.15 10.52
C ARG A 363 -5.58 -19.66 9.09
N ALA A 364 -5.43 -18.35 8.87
CA ALA A 364 -5.54 -17.76 7.54
C ALA A 364 -4.48 -16.68 7.35
N GLY A 365 -3.91 -16.58 6.14
CA GLY A 365 -2.95 -15.56 5.77
C GLY A 365 -1.62 -15.64 6.54
N GLU A 366 -1.19 -16.85 6.95
CA GLU A 366 0.07 -17.04 7.67
C GLU A 366 1.20 -17.37 6.69
N LYS A 367 2.34 -16.69 6.84
CA LYS A 367 3.57 -17.04 6.14
C LYS A 367 4.37 -18.05 6.96
N TRP A 368 4.70 -19.14 6.32
CA TRP A 368 5.53 -20.19 6.89
C TRP A 368 6.86 -20.29 6.14
N THR A 369 7.95 -20.49 6.90
CA THR A 369 9.30 -20.52 6.35
C THR A 369 9.95 -21.87 6.61
N ASP A 370 10.51 -22.44 5.58
CA ASP A 370 11.44 -23.56 5.69
C ASP A 370 12.81 -23.02 6.13
N PHE A 371 13.15 -23.28 7.39
CA PHE A 371 14.41 -22.81 7.96
C PHE A 371 15.64 -23.49 7.35
N SER A 372 15.47 -24.62 6.66
CA SER A 372 16.58 -25.34 6.02
C SER A 372 16.95 -24.74 4.67
N SER A 373 15.95 -24.33 3.88
CA SER A 373 16.15 -23.75 2.54
C SER A 373 16.02 -22.23 2.50
N GLY A 374 15.51 -21.59 3.57
CA GLY A 374 15.18 -20.17 3.61
C GLY A 374 13.97 -19.79 2.75
N ARG A 375 13.31 -20.75 2.09
CA ARG A 375 12.13 -20.51 1.27
C ARG A 375 10.90 -20.35 2.14
N SER A 376 10.01 -19.48 1.72
CA SER A 376 8.75 -19.23 2.43
C SER A 376 7.56 -19.35 1.49
N ALA A 377 6.42 -19.77 2.05
CA ALA A 377 5.13 -19.73 1.36
C ALA A 377 4.05 -19.18 2.31
N GLU A 378 3.11 -18.47 1.74
CA GLU A 378 1.90 -18.02 2.42
C GLU A 378 0.85 -19.13 2.35
N ILE A 379 0.12 -19.33 3.43
CA ILE A 379 -1.01 -20.25 3.50
C ILE A 379 -2.27 -19.39 3.57
N ASP A 380 -3.09 -19.43 2.50
CA ASP A 380 -4.31 -18.65 2.44
C ASP A 380 -5.30 -19.13 3.52
N VAL A 381 -5.52 -20.45 3.61
CA VAL A 381 -6.35 -21.07 4.65
C VAL A 381 -5.74 -22.39 5.10
N LEU A 382 -5.54 -22.56 6.41
CA LEU A 382 -5.23 -23.82 7.07
C LEU A 382 -6.29 -24.11 8.13
N LEU A 383 -6.92 -25.25 8.02
CA LEU A 383 -7.88 -25.75 8.99
C LEU A 383 -7.38 -27.04 9.63
N ASP A 384 -7.09 -27.01 10.93
CA ASP A 384 -6.86 -28.21 11.71
C ASP A 384 -8.21 -28.79 12.11
N ARG A 385 -8.62 -29.84 11.38
CA ARG A 385 -9.95 -30.45 11.49
C ARG A 385 -10.06 -31.30 12.75
N PRO A 386 -11.26 -31.40 13.35
CA PRO A 386 -11.49 -32.29 14.47
C PRO A 386 -11.47 -33.77 14.06
N ASP A 387 -11.50 -34.67 15.04
CA ASP A 387 -11.72 -36.11 14.87
C ASP A 387 -10.74 -36.82 13.93
N ASP A 388 -9.42 -36.48 14.00
CA ASP A 388 -8.35 -37.06 13.20
C ASP A 388 -8.51 -36.95 11.67
N LYS A 389 -9.43 -36.08 11.20
CA LYS A 389 -9.61 -35.79 9.77
C LYS A 389 -8.38 -35.12 9.12
N GLY A 390 -7.42 -34.72 9.96
CA GLY A 390 -6.17 -34.12 9.51
C GLY A 390 -6.28 -32.64 9.22
N VAL A 391 -5.28 -32.10 8.51
CA VAL A 391 -5.15 -30.67 8.21
C VAL A 391 -5.56 -30.42 6.77
N LEU A 392 -6.46 -29.48 6.58
CA LEU A 392 -6.87 -28.98 5.26
C LEU A 392 -6.14 -27.68 4.96
N ILE A 393 -5.43 -27.64 3.84
CA ILE A 393 -4.70 -26.47 3.37
C ILE A 393 -5.32 -26.05 2.03
N ILE A 394 -5.84 -24.82 1.95
CA ILE A 394 -6.53 -24.32 0.77
C ILE A 394 -5.75 -23.16 0.18
N GLU A 395 -5.49 -23.23 -1.10
CA GLU A 395 -5.09 -22.13 -1.96
C GLU A 395 -6.33 -21.49 -2.54
N CYS A 396 -6.51 -20.19 -2.33
CA CYS A 396 -7.69 -19.43 -2.75
C CYS A 396 -7.42 -18.62 -4.02
N LYS A 397 -8.20 -18.84 -5.07
CA LYS A 397 -8.11 -18.07 -6.33
C LYS A 397 -9.42 -17.34 -6.62
N SER A 398 -9.52 -16.08 -6.21
CA SER A 398 -10.65 -15.22 -6.60
C SER A 398 -10.53 -14.80 -8.06
N LYS A 399 -11.53 -15.11 -8.86
CA LYS A 399 -11.61 -14.78 -10.28
C LYS A 399 -12.71 -13.76 -10.54
N ILE A 400 -12.41 -12.78 -11.39
CA ILE A 400 -13.44 -11.87 -11.93
C ILE A 400 -14.33 -12.64 -12.93
N PRO A 401 -15.60 -12.23 -13.11
CA PRO A 401 -16.45 -12.85 -14.10
C PRO A 401 -15.78 -12.88 -15.49
N GLY A 402 -15.84 -14.04 -16.16
CA GLY A 402 -15.20 -14.27 -17.45
C GLY A 402 -13.76 -14.77 -17.41
N SER A 403 -13.07 -14.68 -16.26
CA SER A 403 -11.73 -15.26 -16.12
C SER A 403 -11.76 -16.66 -15.54
N ARG A 404 -10.69 -17.43 -15.78
CA ARG A 404 -10.52 -18.81 -15.36
C ARG A 404 -9.21 -18.96 -14.60
N VAL A 405 -9.08 -19.99 -13.76
CA VAL A 405 -7.79 -20.44 -13.28
C VAL A 405 -7.11 -21.18 -14.44
N ASN A 406 -5.95 -20.70 -14.86
CA ASN A 406 -5.24 -21.24 -16.02
C ASN A 406 -4.25 -22.35 -15.61
N LEU A 407 -3.68 -23.03 -16.62
CA LEU A 407 -2.75 -24.12 -16.43
C LEU A 407 -1.49 -23.71 -15.66
N GLU A 408 -0.93 -22.53 -15.95
CA GLU A 408 0.28 -22.02 -15.28
C GLU A 408 0.07 -21.82 -13.77
N GLU A 409 -1.09 -21.25 -13.38
CA GLU A 409 -1.44 -21.07 -11.98
C GLU A 409 -1.58 -22.39 -11.23
N VAL A 410 -2.15 -23.40 -11.88
CA VAL A 410 -2.33 -24.73 -11.33
C VAL A 410 -0.97 -25.46 -11.21
N GLN A 411 -0.13 -25.39 -12.23
CA GLN A 411 1.20 -25.98 -12.22
C GLN A 411 2.09 -25.35 -11.13
N LYS A 412 2.04 -24.05 -10.98
CA LYS A 412 2.78 -23.34 -9.92
C LYS A 412 2.28 -23.74 -8.52
N TRP A 413 0.97 -23.84 -8.33
CA TRP A 413 0.41 -24.30 -7.05
C TRP A 413 0.83 -25.73 -6.75
N HIS A 414 0.59 -26.65 -7.68
CA HIS A 414 0.85 -28.08 -7.48
C HIS A 414 2.35 -28.41 -7.44
N GLY A 415 3.16 -27.82 -8.34
CA GLY A 415 4.58 -28.14 -8.50
C GLY A 415 5.50 -27.43 -7.52
N ASP A 416 5.17 -26.19 -7.13
CA ASP A 416 6.04 -25.36 -6.30
C ASP A 416 5.49 -25.18 -4.87
N ARG A 417 4.22 -24.78 -4.72
CA ARG A 417 3.65 -24.41 -3.41
C ARG A 417 3.32 -25.63 -2.56
N VAL A 418 2.67 -26.65 -3.13
CA VAL A 418 2.29 -27.86 -2.39
C VAL A 418 3.51 -28.57 -1.82
N PRO A 419 4.58 -28.88 -2.58
CA PRO A 419 5.78 -29.52 -2.02
C PRO A 419 6.46 -28.69 -0.93
N LEU A 420 6.56 -27.38 -1.12
CA LEU A 420 7.17 -26.50 -0.14
C LEU A 420 6.35 -26.45 1.17
N LEU A 421 5.05 -26.24 1.09
CA LEU A 421 4.17 -26.23 2.26
C LEU A 421 4.13 -27.61 2.95
N HIS A 422 4.10 -28.69 2.18
CA HIS A 422 4.17 -30.04 2.74
C HIS A 422 5.43 -30.24 3.59
N SER A 423 6.62 -29.86 3.09
CA SER A 423 7.86 -29.96 3.85
C SER A 423 7.83 -29.14 5.12
N ILE A 424 7.35 -27.90 5.05
CA ILE A 424 7.27 -27.00 6.20
C ILE A 424 6.29 -27.52 7.27
N ILE A 425 5.09 -27.94 6.85
CA ILE A 425 4.05 -28.42 7.77
C ILE A 425 4.48 -29.72 8.46
N ARG A 426 5.20 -30.60 7.76
CA ARG A 426 5.74 -31.85 8.33
C ARG A 426 6.83 -31.60 9.40
N MET A 427 7.51 -30.47 9.38
CA MET A 427 8.46 -30.08 10.44
C MET A 427 7.78 -29.51 11.69
N ASP A 428 6.51 -29.12 11.61
CA ASP A 428 5.77 -28.58 12.76
C ASP A 428 5.24 -29.74 13.63
N SER A 429 5.62 -29.75 14.90
CA SER A 429 5.26 -30.80 15.87
C SER A 429 3.74 -30.96 16.03
N ARG A 430 2.96 -29.92 15.74
CA ARG A 430 1.48 -29.94 15.83
C ARG A 430 0.83 -30.78 14.72
N PHE A 431 1.52 -30.89 13.56
CA PHE A 431 0.95 -31.48 12.34
C PHE A 431 1.75 -32.67 11.79
N TYR A 432 2.86 -33.01 12.43
CA TYR A 432 3.83 -34.01 11.95
C TYR A 432 3.19 -35.34 11.51
N ASN A 433 2.24 -35.88 12.29
CA ASN A 433 1.60 -37.17 12.01
C ASN A 433 0.18 -37.05 11.46
N LYS A 434 -0.33 -35.83 11.21
CA LYS A 434 -1.70 -35.65 10.73
C LYS A 434 -1.80 -35.89 9.22
N PRO A 435 -2.90 -36.48 8.71
CA PRO A 435 -3.17 -36.47 7.27
C PRO A 435 -3.24 -35.04 6.74
N LEU A 436 -2.60 -34.80 5.57
CA LEU A 436 -2.60 -33.49 4.93
C LEU A 436 -3.43 -33.52 3.65
N SER A 437 -4.34 -32.55 3.51
CA SER A 437 -5.13 -32.33 2.30
C SER A 437 -4.83 -30.93 1.75
N PHE A 438 -4.37 -30.87 0.48
CA PHE A 438 -4.15 -29.62 -0.24
C PHE A 438 -5.24 -29.43 -1.28
N GLU A 439 -5.96 -28.32 -1.19
CA GLU A 439 -7.05 -28.02 -2.11
C GLU A 439 -6.88 -26.66 -2.78
N LEU A 440 -7.24 -26.57 -4.07
CA LEU A 440 -7.33 -25.31 -4.82
C LEU A 440 -8.80 -24.92 -4.96
N TRP A 441 -9.18 -23.78 -4.36
CA TRP A 441 -10.56 -23.31 -4.39
C TRP A 441 -10.69 -22.03 -5.20
N THR A 442 -11.71 -21.96 -6.06
CA THR A 442 -11.98 -20.78 -6.86
C THR A 442 -13.47 -20.50 -6.99
N ASN A 443 -13.85 -19.22 -7.04
CA ASN A 443 -15.21 -18.79 -7.35
C ASN A 443 -15.54 -18.81 -8.85
N GLY A 444 -14.56 -19.09 -9.70
CA GLY A 444 -14.69 -19.17 -11.16
C GLY A 444 -14.42 -20.58 -11.69
N PRO A 445 -14.49 -20.78 -13.01
CA PRO A 445 -14.12 -22.06 -13.61
C PRO A 445 -12.59 -22.27 -13.59
N ILE A 446 -12.17 -23.51 -13.57
CA ILE A 446 -10.80 -23.93 -13.90
C ILE A 446 -10.78 -24.25 -15.39
N ALA A 447 -9.69 -23.91 -16.09
CA ALA A 447 -9.55 -24.17 -17.51
C ALA A 447 -9.48 -25.69 -17.81
N ASP A 448 -10.01 -26.10 -18.96
CA ASP A 448 -10.13 -27.52 -19.29
C ASP A 448 -8.77 -28.23 -19.41
N ASP A 449 -7.76 -27.55 -19.94
CA ASP A 449 -6.37 -28.01 -20.00
C ASP A 449 -5.73 -28.14 -18.61
N ALA A 450 -6.04 -27.25 -17.69
CA ALA A 450 -5.60 -27.30 -16.31
C ALA A 450 -6.24 -28.48 -15.54
N LEU A 451 -7.55 -28.72 -15.77
CA LEU A 451 -8.24 -29.88 -15.19
C LEU A 451 -7.72 -31.20 -15.75
N ALA A 452 -7.48 -31.29 -17.07
CA ALA A 452 -6.87 -32.45 -17.69
C ALA A 452 -5.51 -32.74 -17.06
N TRP A 453 -4.65 -31.73 -16.97
CA TRP A 453 -3.33 -31.85 -16.36
C TRP A 453 -3.39 -32.31 -14.89
N LEU A 454 -4.30 -31.76 -14.08
CA LEU A 454 -4.47 -32.18 -12.67
C LEU A 454 -4.85 -33.66 -12.54
N ARG A 455 -5.72 -34.17 -13.42
CA ARG A 455 -6.15 -35.57 -13.42
C ARG A 455 -5.04 -36.55 -13.81
N GLU A 456 -4.05 -36.11 -14.57
CA GLU A 456 -2.90 -36.88 -14.98
C GLU A 456 -1.79 -36.95 -13.91
N GLN A 457 -1.88 -36.13 -12.85
CA GLN A 457 -0.84 -36.15 -11.82
C GLN A 457 -0.89 -37.43 -10.99
N PRO A 458 0.29 -37.98 -10.62
CA PRO A 458 0.33 -39.20 -9.82
C PRO A 458 -0.29 -39.01 -8.44
N VAL A 459 -1.06 -40.00 -8.00
CA VAL A 459 -1.62 -40.02 -6.64
C VAL A 459 -0.48 -40.23 -5.64
N ARG A 460 -0.42 -39.34 -4.64
CA ARG A 460 0.56 -39.41 -3.56
C ARG A 460 -0.03 -40.13 -2.35
N SER A 461 0.77 -40.97 -1.68
CA SER A 461 0.33 -41.67 -0.47
C SER A 461 0.44 -40.82 0.81
N ASP A 462 1.24 -39.75 0.79
CA ASP A 462 1.60 -38.93 1.94
C ASP A 462 0.73 -37.66 2.09
N LEU A 463 -0.07 -37.33 1.06
CA LEU A 463 -1.00 -36.21 1.06
C LEU A 463 -2.15 -36.43 0.05
N SER A 464 -3.27 -35.75 0.23
CA SER A 464 -4.32 -35.68 -0.77
C SER A 464 -4.32 -34.34 -1.50
N ILE A 465 -4.65 -34.36 -2.80
CA ILE A 465 -4.82 -33.18 -3.63
C ILE A 465 -6.23 -33.18 -4.21
N ALA A 466 -6.92 -32.06 -4.06
CA ALA A 466 -8.26 -31.85 -4.61
C ALA A 466 -8.44 -30.39 -5.05
N TRP A 467 -9.53 -30.09 -5.67
CA TRP A 467 -9.91 -28.73 -6.06
C TRP A 467 -11.42 -28.55 -6.00
N LYS A 468 -11.87 -27.30 -5.89
CA LYS A 468 -13.26 -26.91 -6.06
C LYS A 468 -13.34 -25.72 -7.00
N ASP A 469 -13.98 -25.93 -8.13
CA ASP A 469 -14.35 -24.83 -9.04
C ASP A 469 -15.55 -24.03 -8.50
N GLY A 470 -15.98 -23.01 -9.24
CA GLY A 470 -17.07 -22.14 -8.82
C GLY A 470 -18.40 -22.86 -8.61
N ALA A 471 -18.67 -23.96 -9.33
CA ALA A 471 -19.90 -24.75 -9.18
C ALA A 471 -19.83 -25.65 -7.94
N GLU A 472 -18.71 -26.33 -7.75
CA GLU A 472 -18.45 -27.19 -6.58
C GLU A 472 -18.37 -26.36 -5.30
N MET A 473 -17.69 -25.20 -5.35
CA MET A 473 -17.61 -24.30 -4.23
C MET A 473 -18.98 -23.70 -3.86
N LYS A 474 -19.84 -23.41 -4.85
CA LYS A 474 -21.19 -22.97 -4.59
C LYS A 474 -22.02 -24.05 -3.86
N THR A 475 -21.95 -25.30 -4.33
CA THR A 475 -22.61 -26.44 -3.68
C THR A 475 -22.12 -26.60 -2.23
N TYR A 476 -20.81 -26.49 -2.02
CA TYR A 476 -20.23 -26.54 -0.67
C TYR A 476 -20.69 -25.37 0.21
N THR A 477 -20.85 -24.17 -0.38
CA THR A 477 -21.38 -22.99 0.33
C THR A 477 -22.81 -23.21 0.82
N ASP A 478 -23.64 -23.93 0.08
CA ASP A 478 -25.04 -24.21 0.47
C ASP A 478 -25.12 -25.10 1.73
N SER A 479 -24.06 -25.84 2.07
CA SER A 479 -23.97 -26.64 3.30
C SER A 479 -23.60 -25.85 4.56
N ALA A 480 -23.16 -24.58 4.43
CA ALA A 480 -22.84 -23.74 5.58
C ALA A 480 -24.09 -23.46 6.44
N ALA A 481 -23.92 -23.51 7.75
CA ALA A 481 -24.99 -23.15 8.69
C ALA A 481 -25.18 -21.63 8.76
N ASN A 482 -24.09 -20.87 8.69
CA ASN A 482 -24.12 -19.41 8.81
C ASN A 482 -24.68 -18.73 7.55
N ALA A 483 -25.82 -18.04 7.70
CA ALA A 483 -26.48 -17.33 6.62
C ALA A 483 -25.68 -16.16 6.03
N ALA A 484 -24.84 -15.48 6.84
CA ALA A 484 -24.03 -14.36 6.36
C ALA A 484 -22.89 -14.84 5.44
N ILE A 485 -22.30 -16.00 5.71
CA ILE A 485 -21.31 -16.62 4.81
C ILE A 485 -21.96 -16.98 3.48
N ARG A 486 -23.13 -17.65 3.52
CA ARG A 486 -23.88 -17.99 2.30
C ARG A 486 -24.24 -16.74 1.50
N LYS A 487 -24.71 -15.67 2.17
CA LYS A 487 -25.04 -14.40 1.53
C LYS A 487 -23.82 -13.75 0.90
N ALA A 488 -22.70 -13.62 1.65
CA ALA A 488 -21.46 -13.02 1.16
C ALA A 488 -20.95 -13.72 -0.11
N LEU A 489 -20.88 -15.06 -0.11
CA LEU A 489 -20.43 -15.81 -1.28
C LEU A 489 -21.40 -15.72 -2.45
N ASN A 490 -22.71 -15.89 -2.20
CA ASN A 490 -23.70 -15.86 -3.26
C ASN A 490 -23.80 -14.48 -3.92
N GLU A 491 -23.85 -13.39 -3.17
CA GLU A 491 -24.06 -12.05 -3.71
C GLU A 491 -22.80 -11.47 -4.34
N HIS A 492 -21.64 -11.66 -3.70
CA HIS A 492 -20.41 -10.99 -4.13
C HIS A 492 -19.51 -11.85 -5.02
N TYR A 493 -19.63 -13.18 -5.00
CA TYR A 493 -18.75 -14.07 -5.76
C TYR A 493 -19.45 -14.89 -6.85
N PHE A 494 -20.67 -15.39 -6.62
CA PHE A 494 -21.34 -16.28 -7.57
C PHE A 494 -22.43 -15.60 -8.42
N ARG A 495 -23.14 -14.60 -7.91
CA ARG A 495 -24.29 -13.94 -8.58
C ARG A 495 -23.96 -12.57 -9.17
N HIS A 496 -22.70 -12.31 -9.51
CA HIS A 496 -22.35 -11.03 -10.10
C HIS A 496 -23.18 -10.78 -11.38
N PRO A 497 -23.73 -9.56 -11.59
CA PRO A 497 -24.57 -9.25 -12.78
C PRO A 497 -23.93 -9.62 -14.11
N LEU A 498 -22.61 -9.45 -14.26
CA LEU A 498 -21.87 -9.84 -15.47
C LEU A 498 -21.83 -11.36 -15.71
N ALA A 499 -21.85 -12.19 -14.65
CA ALA A 499 -21.92 -13.65 -14.80
C ALA A 499 -23.25 -14.11 -15.42
N LYS A 500 -24.33 -13.34 -15.23
CA LYS A 500 -25.63 -13.60 -15.88
C LYS A 500 -25.61 -13.32 -17.38
N ILE A 501 -24.88 -12.29 -17.81
CA ILE A 501 -24.74 -11.92 -19.23
C ILE A 501 -23.94 -12.98 -19.98
N GLU A 502 -22.86 -13.50 -19.40
CA GLU A 502 -22.05 -14.57 -20.00
C GLU A 502 -22.81 -15.91 -20.05
N GLY A 503 -23.56 -16.25 -19.00
CA GLY A 503 -24.41 -17.44 -19.01
C GLY A 503 -25.54 -17.37 -20.05
N ALA A 504 -26.04 -16.19 -20.36
CA ALA A 504 -27.01 -15.96 -21.44
C ALA A 504 -26.34 -16.05 -22.82
N ALA A 505 -25.16 -15.46 -22.99
CA ALA A 505 -24.41 -15.52 -24.25
C ALA A 505 -23.97 -16.95 -24.60
N ARG A 506 -23.53 -17.75 -23.59
CA ARG A 506 -23.20 -19.18 -23.80
C ARG A 506 -24.40 -20.03 -24.15
N ARG A 507 -25.58 -19.79 -23.56
CA ARG A 507 -26.82 -20.49 -23.90
C ARG A 507 -27.27 -20.14 -25.33
N ALA A 508 -27.10 -18.88 -25.74
CA ALA A 508 -27.37 -18.44 -27.11
C ALA A 508 -26.39 -19.05 -28.15
N ALA A 509 -25.13 -19.24 -27.78
CA ALA A 509 -24.13 -19.87 -28.66
C ALA A 509 -24.24 -21.41 -28.74
N GLN A 510 -24.93 -22.04 -27.80
CA GLN A 510 -25.19 -23.50 -27.77
C GLN A 510 -26.53 -23.90 -28.37
N GLN A 511 -27.39 -22.96 -28.72
CA GLN A 511 -28.60 -23.27 -29.48
C GLN A 511 -28.21 -23.51 -30.95
N PRO A 512 -28.52 -24.69 -31.51
CA PRO A 512 -28.25 -24.97 -32.90
C PRO A 512 -29.05 -23.96 -33.76
N THR A 513 -28.35 -23.26 -34.64
CA THR A 513 -28.95 -22.41 -35.66
C THR A 513 -29.90 -23.29 -36.48
N SER A 514 -31.22 -23.22 -36.20
CA SER A 514 -32.22 -23.78 -37.10
C SER A 514 -32.08 -23.04 -38.40
N ALA A 515 -31.59 -23.73 -39.43
CA ALA A 515 -31.53 -23.25 -40.78
C ALA A 515 -32.96 -22.88 -41.24
N ILE A 516 -33.17 -21.62 -41.50
CA ILE A 516 -34.33 -21.16 -42.24
C ILE A 516 -34.01 -21.48 -43.72
N ASN A 517 -34.59 -22.58 -44.23
CA ASN A 517 -34.71 -22.78 -45.66
C ASN A 517 -35.79 -21.83 -46.18
N VAL A 518 -35.40 -20.92 -47.09
CA VAL A 518 -36.27 -20.29 -48.07
C VAL A 518 -35.61 -20.47 -49.42
#